data_bcd3e70c88da2e4f5dedd9e4b4fdc836
#
_entry.id   bcd3e70c88da2e4f5dedd9e4b4fdc836
#
_cell.length_a   1.000
_cell.length_b   1.000
_cell.length_c   1.000
_cell.angle_alpha   90.00
_cell.angle_beta   90.00
_cell.angle_gamma   90.00
#
_symmetry.space_group_name_H-M   'P 1'
#
loop_
_entity.id
_entity.type
_entity.pdbx_description
1 polymer ?
#
loop_
_entity_poly.entity_id
_entity_poly.type
_entity_poly.pdbx_seq_one_letter_code
_entity_poly.pdbx_strand_id
1 'polypeptide(L)'
;MLQSKSRAWLQVDGDAVRHNLKEIKKLIPETTEIMAVVKANCYGHGDRQLSMLMQQEGIKTFAVSSVDEALNLREAGISGEILILGYTPKEHFHYLHEKQLLQNFLSLDYASQLDEYAALHHVVIRGHIKIDTGMARLGIRCLDDDYNIQEVFEIYKLQHLSVEGLFSHFSVADSLEVEDDRAYTIHQRELFDQVIADVLQAGLNPGKLHLQNSYGVLNYPELCYDYVRPGILMLGFTSDDSISINTSPKFIPAMSLYAEVSRVRLVKKGCSVG
;
A
#
# COMPACT_ATOMS: atom_id res chain seq x y z
N MET A 1 -32.99 -6.51 19.30
CA MET A 1 -32.89 -7.58 18.30
C MET A 1 -31.81 -8.53 18.74
N LEU A 2 -32.12 -9.79 19.04
CA LEU A 2 -31.13 -10.82 19.29
C LEU A 2 -30.36 -11.01 17.96
N GLN A 3 -29.10 -10.54 17.88
CA GLN A 3 -28.21 -10.94 16.80
C GLN A 3 -28.08 -12.46 16.90
N SER A 4 -28.60 -13.20 15.90
CA SER A 4 -28.33 -14.63 15.79
C SER A 4 -26.84 -14.80 15.62
N LYS A 5 -26.13 -15.22 16.67
CA LYS A 5 -24.71 -15.54 16.59
C LYS A 5 -24.54 -16.64 15.56
N SER A 6 -23.75 -16.35 14.54
CA SER A 6 -23.27 -17.36 13.60
C SER A 6 -22.51 -18.43 14.37
N ARG A 7 -22.56 -19.70 13.93
CA ARG A 7 -21.81 -20.81 14.55
C ARG A 7 -20.28 -20.61 14.48
N ALA A 8 -19.84 -19.80 13.52
CA ALA A 8 -18.45 -19.36 13.43
C ALA A 8 -18.44 -17.90 13.06
N TRP A 9 -17.53 -17.11 13.63
CA TRP A 9 -17.38 -15.70 13.35
C TRP A 9 -15.93 -15.26 13.48
N LEU A 10 -15.61 -14.18 12.76
CA LEU A 10 -14.36 -13.44 12.93
C LEU A 10 -14.61 -12.28 13.88
N GLN A 11 -13.69 -12.06 14.79
CA GLN A 11 -13.65 -10.89 15.65
C GLN A 11 -12.39 -10.09 15.33
N VAL A 12 -12.58 -8.80 15.05
CA VAL A 12 -11.48 -7.86 14.78
C VAL A 12 -11.36 -6.91 15.97
N ASP A 13 -10.17 -6.83 16.53
CA ASP A 13 -9.82 -5.98 17.67
C ASP A 13 -9.22 -4.65 17.19
N GLY A 14 -9.99 -3.57 17.32
CA GLY A 14 -9.53 -2.23 16.97
C GLY A 14 -8.42 -1.71 17.87
N ASP A 15 -8.35 -2.12 19.14
CA ASP A 15 -7.31 -1.68 20.07
C ASP A 15 -5.96 -2.33 19.71
N ALA A 16 -5.97 -3.55 19.19
CA ALA A 16 -4.78 -4.17 18.61
C ALA A 16 -4.25 -3.36 17.41
N VAL A 17 -5.15 -2.90 16.52
CA VAL A 17 -4.75 -2.04 15.38
C VAL A 17 -4.18 -0.70 15.87
N ARG A 18 -4.80 -0.06 16.86
CA ARG A 18 -4.27 1.17 17.48
C ARG A 18 -2.87 0.96 18.07
N HIS A 19 -2.69 -0.15 18.77
CA HIS A 19 -1.38 -0.53 19.32
C HIS A 19 -0.35 -0.72 18.21
N ASN A 20 -0.68 -1.46 17.17
CA ASN A 20 0.22 -1.75 16.05
C ASN A 20 0.63 -0.47 15.30
N LEU A 21 -0.29 0.46 15.08
CA LEU A 21 0.03 1.77 14.51
C LEU A 21 1.04 2.54 15.36
N LYS A 22 0.92 2.49 16.70
CA LYS A 22 1.90 3.12 17.60
C LYS A 22 3.26 2.44 17.53
N GLU A 23 3.30 1.12 17.43
CA GLU A 23 4.56 0.39 17.24
C GLU A 23 5.23 0.74 15.90
N ILE A 24 4.47 0.84 14.81
CA ILE A 24 5.00 1.28 13.50
C ILE A 24 5.56 2.71 13.60
N LYS A 25 4.83 3.63 14.24
CA LYS A 25 5.29 5.02 14.42
C LYS A 25 6.62 5.14 15.19
N LYS A 26 6.96 4.17 16.05
CA LYS A 26 8.27 4.14 16.74
C LYS A 26 9.43 3.72 15.85
N LEU A 27 9.15 3.00 14.75
CA LEU A 27 10.15 2.47 13.82
C LEU A 27 10.55 3.46 12.72
N ILE A 28 9.75 4.49 12.50
CA ILE A 28 9.93 5.44 11.40
C ILE A 28 10.28 6.83 11.95
N PRO A 29 11.00 7.67 11.18
CA PRO A 29 11.25 9.06 11.55
C PRO A 29 9.95 9.86 11.74
N GLU A 30 9.97 10.88 12.61
CA GLU A 30 8.82 11.77 12.83
C GLU A 30 8.36 12.52 11.57
N THR A 31 9.26 12.71 10.61
CA THR A 31 8.98 13.34 9.32
C THR A 31 8.29 12.43 8.32
N THR A 32 8.28 11.11 8.58
CA THR A 32 7.68 10.10 7.71
C THR A 32 6.24 9.80 8.17
N GLU A 33 5.30 9.84 7.24
CA GLU A 33 3.90 9.53 7.51
C GLU A 33 3.54 8.09 7.10
N ILE A 34 2.48 7.57 7.68
CA ILE A 34 1.93 6.26 7.31
C ILE A 34 0.87 6.47 6.22
N MET A 35 1.08 5.87 5.04
CA MET A 35 0.05 5.61 4.05
C MET A 35 -0.50 4.21 4.30
N ALA A 36 -1.68 4.12 4.92
CA ALA A 36 -2.28 2.84 5.30
C ALA A 36 -2.76 2.05 4.08
N VAL A 37 -2.19 0.87 3.85
CA VAL A 37 -2.61 -0.01 2.74
C VAL A 37 -3.77 -0.88 3.23
N VAL A 38 -4.98 -0.62 2.73
CA VAL A 38 -6.23 -1.25 3.19
C VAL A 38 -6.97 -2.01 2.08
N LYS A 39 -6.25 -2.38 1.01
CA LYS A 39 -6.77 -3.17 -0.11
C LYS A 39 -7.31 -4.54 0.33
N ALA A 40 -8.07 -5.20 -0.55
CA ALA A 40 -8.66 -6.52 -0.33
C ALA A 40 -9.47 -6.59 0.98
N ASN A 41 -10.38 -5.61 1.18
CA ASN A 41 -11.16 -5.48 2.40
C ASN A 41 -10.28 -5.40 3.65
N CYS A 42 -9.22 -4.59 3.60
CA CYS A 42 -8.18 -4.52 4.62
C CYS A 42 -7.63 -5.92 4.97
N TYR A 43 -7.20 -6.66 3.92
CA TYR A 43 -6.73 -8.05 4.04
C TYR A 43 -7.75 -8.96 4.77
N GLY A 44 -9.05 -8.75 4.50
CA GLY A 44 -10.14 -9.50 5.09
C GLY A 44 -10.64 -9.03 6.47
N HIS A 45 -10.05 -7.98 7.02
CA HIS A 45 -10.38 -7.48 8.38
C HIS A 45 -11.51 -6.43 8.40
N GLY A 46 -11.98 -5.97 7.24
CA GLY A 46 -13.01 -4.92 7.13
C GLY A 46 -12.40 -3.53 6.89
N ASP A 47 -12.36 -3.13 5.64
CA ASP A 47 -11.74 -1.88 5.19
C ASP A 47 -12.46 -0.63 5.71
N ARG A 48 -13.80 -0.60 5.71
CA ARG A 48 -14.58 0.57 6.13
C ARG A 48 -14.35 0.91 7.61
N GLN A 49 -14.51 -0.08 8.49
CA GLN A 49 -14.39 0.11 9.93
C GLN A 49 -12.95 0.43 10.35
N LEU A 50 -12.00 -0.31 9.81
CA LEU A 50 -10.60 -0.11 10.16
C LEU A 50 -10.03 1.19 9.58
N SER A 51 -10.41 1.58 8.36
CA SER A 51 -9.98 2.87 7.82
C SER A 51 -10.55 4.05 8.61
N MET A 52 -11.82 3.99 9.05
CA MET A 52 -12.37 5.01 9.95
C MET A 52 -11.61 5.08 11.29
N LEU A 53 -11.29 3.92 11.88
CA LEU A 53 -10.47 3.86 13.09
C LEU A 53 -9.09 4.47 12.86
N MET A 54 -8.42 4.09 11.77
CA MET A 54 -7.10 4.61 11.42
C MET A 54 -7.13 6.13 11.17
N GLN A 55 -8.18 6.65 10.51
CA GLN A 55 -8.37 8.09 10.33
C GLN A 55 -8.54 8.81 11.66
N GLN A 56 -9.27 8.24 12.62
CA GLN A 56 -9.38 8.78 13.99
C GLN A 56 -8.04 8.78 14.73
N GLU A 57 -7.15 7.82 14.46
CA GLU A 57 -5.78 7.75 14.99
C GLU A 57 -4.79 8.67 14.24
N GLY A 58 -5.30 9.51 13.32
CA GLY A 58 -4.53 10.53 12.62
C GLY A 58 -3.89 10.06 11.32
N ILE A 59 -4.27 8.90 10.78
CA ILE A 59 -3.86 8.50 9.43
C ILE A 59 -4.61 9.37 8.42
N LYS A 60 -3.87 10.03 7.53
CA LYS A 60 -4.40 10.98 6.54
C LYS A 60 -4.36 10.43 5.12
N THR A 61 -3.61 9.36 4.89
CA THR A 61 -3.38 8.81 3.55
C THR A 61 -3.61 7.30 3.56
N PHE A 62 -4.37 6.84 2.58
CA PHE A 62 -4.74 5.44 2.40
C PHE A 62 -4.33 4.96 1.01
N ALA A 63 -4.10 3.67 0.86
CA ALA A 63 -3.82 3.07 -0.44
C ALA A 63 -4.66 1.80 -0.64
N VAL A 64 -5.24 1.70 -1.82
CA VAL A 64 -6.14 0.61 -2.25
C VAL A 64 -5.68 0.04 -3.58
N SER A 65 -6.22 -1.10 -4.01
CA SER A 65 -5.85 -1.71 -5.28
C SER A 65 -6.71 -1.28 -6.47
N SER A 66 -7.95 -0.83 -6.24
CA SER A 66 -8.91 -0.52 -7.29
C SER A 66 -9.76 0.69 -6.97
N VAL A 67 -10.43 1.23 -7.99
CA VAL A 67 -11.39 2.32 -7.82
C VAL A 67 -12.58 1.90 -6.95
N ASP A 68 -13.05 0.66 -7.05
CA ASP A 68 -14.18 0.17 -6.23
C ASP A 68 -13.84 0.19 -4.74
N GLU A 69 -12.63 -0.23 -4.37
CA GLU A 69 -12.16 -0.12 -3.00
C GLU A 69 -12.05 1.35 -2.54
N ALA A 70 -11.58 2.25 -3.43
CA ALA A 70 -11.53 3.67 -3.12
C ALA A 70 -12.93 4.26 -2.89
N LEU A 71 -13.90 3.91 -3.72
CA LEU A 71 -15.30 4.32 -3.57
C LEU A 71 -15.89 3.82 -2.25
N ASN A 72 -15.61 2.56 -1.90
CA ASN A 72 -16.05 1.97 -0.63
C ASN A 72 -15.52 2.77 0.58
N LEU A 73 -14.26 3.23 0.55
CA LEU A 73 -13.70 4.08 1.60
C LEU A 73 -14.35 5.48 1.62
N ARG A 74 -14.59 6.09 0.46
CA ARG A 74 -15.28 7.40 0.40
C ARG A 74 -16.69 7.31 0.96
N GLU A 75 -17.45 6.26 0.63
CA GLU A 75 -18.77 6.00 1.21
C GLU A 75 -18.74 5.78 2.72
N ALA A 76 -17.65 5.21 3.25
CA ALA A 76 -17.43 5.07 4.68
C ALA A 76 -17.07 6.40 5.38
N GLY A 77 -16.89 7.51 4.65
CA GLY A 77 -16.57 8.82 5.22
C GLY A 77 -15.07 9.08 5.40
N ILE A 78 -14.21 8.36 4.68
CA ILE A 78 -12.79 8.66 4.66
C ILE A 78 -12.58 9.96 3.89
N SER A 79 -12.07 10.99 4.56
CA SER A 79 -11.79 12.33 4.00
C SER A 79 -10.33 12.52 3.58
N GLY A 80 -9.41 11.67 4.08
CA GLY A 80 -8.00 11.70 3.74
C GLY A 80 -7.71 11.35 2.28
N GLU A 81 -6.45 11.47 1.85
CA GLU A 81 -6.03 11.09 0.51
C GLU A 81 -6.18 9.58 0.30
N ILE A 82 -6.61 9.17 -0.88
CA ILE A 82 -6.72 7.75 -1.27
C ILE A 82 -5.98 7.54 -2.58
N LEU A 83 -4.90 6.76 -2.55
CA LEU A 83 -4.13 6.38 -3.72
C LEU A 83 -4.58 5.00 -4.24
N ILE A 84 -4.99 4.95 -5.50
CA ILE A 84 -5.24 3.70 -6.21
C ILE A 84 -3.91 3.18 -6.76
N LEU A 85 -3.44 2.05 -6.23
CA LEU A 85 -2.16 1.43 -6.60
C LEU A 85 -2.21 0.68 -7.93
N GLY A 86 -3.40 0.32 -8.40
CA GLY A 86 -3.63 -0.43 -9.62
C GLY A 86 -4.10 0.44 -10.79
N TYR A 87 -4.55 -0.25 -11.82
CA TYR A 87 -5.15 0.32 -13.03
C TYR A 87 -6.62 0.66 -12.77
N THR A 88 -7.07 1.80 -13.26
CA THR A 88 -8.50 2.18 -13.31
C THR A 88 -8.96 2.12 -14.77
N PRO A 89 -10.01 1.36 -15.12
CA PRO A 89 -10.57 1.33 -16.47
C PRO A 89 -11.13 2.70 -16.90
N LYS A 90 -11.09 2.98 -18.21
CA LYS A 90 -11.47 4.29 -18.77
C LYS A 90 -12.91 4.71 -18.43
N GLU A 91 -13.83 3.76 -18.35
CA GLU A 91 -15.23 3.98 -17.94
C GLU A 91 -15.37 4.50 -16.51
N HIS A 92 -14.33 4.38 -15.67
CA HIS A 92 -14.30 4.82 -14.28
C HIS A 92 -13.44 6.06 -14.03
N PHE A 93 -12.84 6.67 -15.05
CA PHE A 93 -11.99 7.85 -14.89
C PHE A 93 -12.69 9.02 -14.23
N HIS A 94 -14.03 9.16 -14.43
CA HIS A 94 -14.80 10.22 -13.80
C HIS A 94 -14.74 10.17 -12.26
N TYR A 95 -14.63 8.99 -11.66
CA TYR A 95 -14.49 8.89 -10.20
C TYR A 95 -13.18 9.48 -9.66
N LEU A 96 -12.11 9.47 -10.45
CA LEU A 96 -10.81 10.01 -10.01
C LEU A 96 -10.95 11.48 -9.62
N HIS A 97 -11.64 12.26 -10.44
CA HIS A 97 -11.90 13.67 -10.19
C HIS A 97 -13.05 13.87 -9.19
N GLU A 98 -14.23 13.26 -9.41
CA GLU A 98 -15.42 13.47 -8.57
C GLU A 98 -15.20 13.08 -7.11
N LYS A 99 -14.41 12.05 -6.86
CA LYS A 99 -14.11 11.52 -5.52
C LYS A 99 -12.75 11.94 -4.99
N GLN A 100 -12.05 12.84 -5.70
CA GLN A 100 -10.74 13.34 -5.30
C GLN A 100 -9.76 12.19 -4.96
N LEU A 101 -9.59 11.27 -5.91
CA LEU A 101 -8.71 10.12 -5.77
C LEU A 101 -7.36 10.38 -6.43
N LEU A 102 -6.30 9.84 -5.85
CA LEU A 102 -4.98 9.81 -6.47
C LEU A 102 -4.86 8.54 -7.31
N GLN A 103 -4.43 8.69 -8.56
CA GLN A 103 -4.23 7.57 -9.47
C GLN A 103 -2.74 7.23 -9.60
N ASN A 104 -2.43 5.94 -9.69
CA ASN A 104 -1.13 5.45 -10.11
C ASN A 104 -0.93 5.71 -11.61
N PHE A 105 0.03 6.54 -11.99
CA PHE A 105 0.49 6.72 -13.37
C PHE A 105 1.51 5.62 -13.67
N LEU A 106 1.03 4.50 -14.19
CA LEU A 106 1.79 3.24 -14.31
C LEU A 106 2.60 3.11 -15.62
N SER A 107 2.34 3.96 -16.62
CA SER A 107 3.07 4.08 -17.88
C SER A 107 2.72 5.39 -18.55
N LEU A 108 3.53 5.85 -19.51
CA LEU A 108 3.25 7.04 -20.30
C LEU A 108 1.97 6.90 -21.14
N ASP A 109 1.73 5.72 -21.74
CA ASP A 109 0.52 5.45 -22.51
C ASP A 109 -0.74 5.59 -21.65
N TYR A 110 -0.74 5.03 -20.44
CA TYR A 110 -1.87 5.14 -19.52
C TYR A 110 -2.05 6.59 -19.01
N ALA A 111 -0.97 7.27 -18.69
CA ALA A 111 -1.01 8.68 -18.29
C ALA A 111 -1.57 9.57 -19.42
N SER A 112 -1.19 9.30 -20.67
CA SER A 112 -1.73 10.02 -21.84
C SER A 112 -3.24 9.82 -22.00
N GLN A 113 -3.76 8.60 -21.77
CA GLN A 113 -5.21 8.34 -21.80
C GLN A 113 -5.94 9.10 -20.70
N LEU A 114 -5.36 9.23 -19.51
CA LEU A 114 -5.90 10.04 -18.40
C LEU A 114 -5.88 11.54 -18.74
N ASP A 115 -4.81 12.04 -19.35
CA ASP A 115 -4.68 13.43 -19.77
C ASP A 115 -5.71 13.80 -20.86
N GLU A 116 -5.87 12.94 -21.88
CA GLU A 116 -6.88 13.11 -22.93
C GLU A 116 -8.30 13.18 -22.34
N TYR A 117 -8.60 12.28 -21.40
CA TYR A 117 -9.89 12.31 -20.69
C TYR A 117 -10.04 13.61 -19.90
N ALA A 118 -9.03 13.99 -19.14
CA ALA A 118 -9.05 15.18 -18.29
C ALA A 118 -9.19 16.48 -19.13
N ALA A 119 -8.52 16.54 -20.26
CA ALA A 119 -8.66 17.65 -21.25
C ALA A 119 -10.10 17.76 -21.76
N LEU A 120 -10.70 16.63 -22.19
CA LEU A 120 -12.06 16.59 -22.72
C LEU A 120 -13.12 17.06 -21.70
N HIS A 121 -12.89 16.73 -20.42
CA HIS A 121 -13.82 17.04 -19.32
C HIS A 121 -13.46 18.31 -18.54
N HIS A 122 -12.39 19.04 -18.93
CA HIS A 122 -11.90 20.25 -18.27
C HIS A 122 -11.60 20.06 -16.78
N VAL A 123 -11.00 18.93 -16.42
CA VAL A 123 -10.61 18.57 -15.05
C VAL A 123 -9.12 18.32 -14.97
N VAL A 124 -8.59 18.16 -13.75
CA VAL A 124 -7.24 17.71 -13.49
C VAL A 124 -7.30 16.38 -12.73
N ILE A 125 -6.55 15.40 -13.19
CA ILE A 125 -6.37 14.12 -12.49
C ILE A 125 -5.06 14.17 -11.73
N ARG A 126 -5.13 13.90 -10.43
CA ARG A 126 -4.01 13.88 -9.49
C ARG A 126 -3.45 12.47 -9.38
N GLY A 127 -2.15 12.33 -9.18
CA GLY A 127 -1.60 10.99 -9.00
C GLY A 127 -0.12 10.93 -8.71
N HIS A 128 0.37 9.70 -8.52
CA HIS A 128 1.77 9.40 -8.31
C HIS A 128 2.31 8.54 -9.45
N ILE A 129 3.51 8.84 -9.92
CA ILE A 129 4.18 8.02 -10.93
C ILE A 129 4.76 6.78 -10.26
N LYS A 130 4.44 5.60 -10.79
CA LYS A 130 5.03 4.34 -10.37
C LYS A 130 6.32 4.06 -11.13
N ILE A 131 7.40 3.89 -10.40
CA ILE A 131 8.69 3.46 -10.92
C ILE A 131 8.87 1.97 -10.64
N ASP A 132 9.26 1.21 -11.65
CA ASP A 132 9.67 -0.18 -11.49
C ASP A 132 11.19 -0.25 -11.39
N THR A 133 11.67 -0.50 -10.19
CA THR A 133 13.07 -0.69 -9.84
C THR A 133 13.44 -2.17 -9.68
N GLY A 134 12.69 -3.07 -10.35
CA GLY A 134 13.00 -4.50 -10.38
C GLY A 134 11.92 -5.44 -9.83
N MET A 135 10.76 -4.94 -9.40
CA MET A 135 9.66 -5.82 -9.02
C MET A 135 8.95 -6.45 -10.23
N ALA A 136 9.10 -5.85 -11.42
CA ALA A 136 8.58 -6.34 -12.71
C ALA A 136 7.05 -6.61 -12.72
N ARG A 137 6.27 -5.74 -12.06
CA ARG A 137 4.80 -5.87 -11.99
C ARG A 137 4.07 -4.73 -12.69
N LEU A 138 4.30 -3.50 -12.25
CA LEU A 138 3.71 -2.28 -12.78
C LEU A 138 4.73 -1.15 -12.65
N GLY A 139 4.63 -0.14 -13.52
CA GLY A 139 5.42 1.08 -13.45
C GLY A 139 6.39 1.23 -14.62
N ILE A 140 6.94 2.43 -14.73
CA ILE A 140 7.97 2.77 -15.72
C ILE A 140 9.27 2.11 -15.29
N ARG A 141 9.85 1.31 -16.17
CA ARG A 141 11.09 0.58 -15.86
C ARG A 141 12.27 1.53 -15.81
N CYS A 142 12.94 1.53 -14.66
CA CYS A 142 14.17 2.26 -14.42
C CYS A 142 15.20 1.31 -13.80
N LEU A 143 15.81 0.48 -14.66
CA LEU A 143 16.80 -0.53 -14.32
C LEU A 143 18.13 -0.18 -15.01
N ASP A 144 19.23 -0.81 -14.62
CA ASP A 144 20.56 -0.53 -15.18
C ASP A 144 20.64 -0.66 -16.71
N ASP A 145 19.95 -1.66 -17.27
CA ASP A 145 19.93 -1.98 -18.70
C ASP A 145 18.66 -1.50 -19.43
N ASP A 146 17.68 -0.95 -18.70
CA ASP A 146 16.40 -0.51 -19.23
C ASP A 146 15.89 0.71 -18.45
N TYR A 147 16.57 1.86 -18.63
CA TYR A 147 16.36 3.08 -17.85
C TYR A 147 15.50 4.11 -18.60
N ASN A 148 14.18 4.02 -18.43
CA ASN A 148 13.20 4.79 -19.20
C ASN A 148 12.82 6.14 -18.54
N ILE A 149 13.78 6.90 -18.01
CA ILE A 149 13.54 8.18 -17.33
C ILE A 149 12.81 9.20 -18.23
N GLN A 150 12.98 9.10 -19.56
CA GLN A 150 12.30 10.00 -20.50
C GLN A 150 10.77 9.84 -20.43
N GLU A 151 10.23 8.63 -20.21
CA GLU A 151 8.79 8.46 -20.02
C GLU A 151 8.30 9.19 -18.75
N VAL A 152 9.10 9.20 -17.69
CA VAL A 152 8.80 9.96 -16.47
C VAL A 152 8.71 11.45 -16.79
N PHE A 153 9.68 12.01 -17.54
CA PHE A 153 9.70 13.42 -17.92
C PHE A 153 8.53 13.79 -18.84
N GLU A 154 8.13 12.89 -19.75
CA GLU A 154 6.96 13.11 -20.62
C GLU A 154 5.66 13.19 -19.83
N ILE A 155 5.49 12.39 -18.74
CA ILE A 155 4.30 12.49 -17.88
C ILE A 155 4.22 13.87 -17.22
N TYR A 156 5.32 14.47 -16.79
CA TYR A 156 5.31 15.85 -16.23
C TYR A 156 4.89 16.92 -17.23
N LYS A 157 4.95 16.66 -18.55
CA LYS A 157 4.51 17.59 -19.58
C LYS A 157 3.02 17.55 -19.87
N LEU A 158 2.31 16.51 -19.39
CA LEU A 158 0.88 16.35 -19.57
C LEU A 158 0.14 17.41 -18.74
N GLN A 159 -0.64 18.25 -19.42
CA GLN A 159 -1.14 19.50 -18.84
C GLN A 159 -2.35 19.34 -17.90
N HIS A 160 -3.05 18.23 -18.00
CA HIS A 160 -4.25 17.95 -17.22
C HIS A 160 -4.01 16.88 -16.15
N LEU A 161 -2.73 16.51 -15.92
CA LEU A 161 -2.31 15.69 -14.82
C LEU A 161 -1.54 16.51 -13.77
N SER A 162 -1.75 16.18 -12.50
CA SER A 162 -0.96 16.70 -11.38
C SER A 162 -0.13 15.57 -10.81
N VAL A 163 1.18 15.59 -11.02
CA VAL A 163 2.10 14.64 -10.40
C VAL A 163 2.36 15.09 -8.97
N GLU A 164 1.87 14.32 -7.99
CA GLU A 164 1.98 14.64 -6.57
C GLU A 164 2.96 13.73 -5.82
N GLY A 165 3.53 12.74 -6.50
CA GLY A 165 4.54 11.89 -5.91
C GLY A 165 5.15 10.87 -6.87
N LEU A 166 6.23 10.26 -6.43
CA LEU A 166 6.88 9.11 -7.05
C LEU A 166 6.94 7.95 -6.08
N PHE A 167 6.77 6.74 -6.59
CA PHE A 167 6.91 5.57 -5.73
C PHE A 167 7.43 4.32 -6.45
N SER A 168 8.10 3.48 -5.67
CA SER A 168 8.46 2.13 -6.09
C SER A 168 7.99 1.11 -5.04
N HIS A 169 8.49 -0.13 -5.09
CA HIS A 169 8.12 -1.20 -4.16
C HIS A 169 9.23 -2.22 -4.07
N PHE A 170 9.66 -2.54 -2.85
CA PHE A 170 10.63 -3.61 -2.61
C PHE A 170 10.05 -4.98 -2.95
N SER A 171 10.87 -5.80 -3.61
CA SER A 171 10.48 -7.16 -4.03
C SER A 171 10.72 -8.19 -2.94
N VAL A 172 11.87 -8.11 -2.27
CA VAL A 172 12.43 -9.15 -1.38
C VAL A 172 12.89 -8.59 -0.03
N ALA A 173 12.28 -7.49 0.43
CA ALA A 173 12.65 -6.86 1.70
C ALA A 173 12.39 -7.74 2.94
N ASP A 174 11.67 -8.84 2.80
CA ASP A 174 11.44 -9.88 3.80
C ASP A 174 12.59 -10.89 3.91
N SER A 175 13.50 -10.95 2.95
CA SER A 175 14.59 -11.92 2.92
C SER A 175 15.89 -11.33 3.44
N LEU A 176 16.15 -11.44 4.75
CA LEU A 176 17.38 -10.99 5.38
C LEU A 176 18.52 -12.02 5.39
N GLU A 177 18.18 -13.30 5.31
CA GLU A 177 19.16 -14.39 5.41
C GLU A 177 19.95 -14.60 4.10
N VAL A 178 19.38 -14.16 2.96
CA VAL A 178 20.00 -14.30 1.63
C VAL A 178 20.72 -12.99 1.29
N GLU A 179 22.05 -13.06 1.10
CA GLU A 179 22.88 -11.89 0.82
C GLU A 179 22.49 -11.21 -0.50
N ASP A 180 22.21 -11.99 -1.54
CA ASP A 180 21.77 -11.47 -2.84
C ASP A 180 20.45 -10.71 -2.75
N ASP A 181 19.50 -11.16 -1.91
CA ASP A 181 18.20 -10.48 -1.71
C ASP A 181 18.39 -9.16 -0.97
N ARG A 182 19.29 -9.12 0.02
CA ARG A 182 19.63 -7.85 0.69
C ARG A 182 20.29 -6.87 -0.28
N ALA A 183 21.27 -7.34 -1.05
CA ALA A 183 21.93 -6.52 -2.08
C ALA A 183 20.92 -6.00 -3.10
N TYR A 184 19.97 -6.87 -3.53
CA TYR A 184 18.92 -6.49 -4.46
C TYR A 184 17.97 -5.41 -3.88
N THR A 185 17.60 -5.53 -2.61
CA THR A 185 16.77 -4.53 -1.92
C THR A 185 17.46 -3.17 -1.86
N ILE A 186 18.75 -3.13 -1.55
CA ILE A 186 19.54 -1.90 -1.54
C ILE A 186 19.66 -1.32 -2.96
N HIS A 187 19.91 -2.17 -3.94
CA HIS A 187 20.00 -1.75 -5.35
C HIS A 187 18.66 -1.16 -5.86
N GLN A 188 17.51 -1.76 -5.50
CA GLN A 188 16.19 -1.17 -5.82
C GLN A 188 16.05 0.26 -5.23
N ARG A 189 16.58 0.49 -4.04
CA ARG A 189 16.59 1.83 -3.43
C ARG A 189 17.51 2.78 -4.20
N GLU A 190 18.72 2.35 -4.58
CA GLU A 190 19.68 3.16 -5.34
C GLU A 190 19.10 3.60 -6.68
N LEU A 191 18.44 2.69 -7.41
CA LEU A 191 17.74 3.01 -8.66
C LEU A 191 16.60 4.02 -8.43
N PHE A 192 15.86 3.92 -7.33
CA PHE A 192 14.82 4.88 -7.01
C PHE A 192 15.41 6.26 -6.68
N ASP A 193 16.50 6.33 -5.92
CA ASP A 193 17.23 7.56 -5.63
C ASP A 193 17.78 8.22 -6.91
N GLN A 194 18.26 7.41 -7.86
CA GLN A 194 18.72 7.92 -9.16
C GLN A 194 17.59 8.61 -9.91
N VAL A 195 16.40 7.97 -9.98
CA VAL A 195 15.22 8.57 -10.61
C VAL A 195 14.84 9.90 -9.92
N ILE A 196 14.87 9.96 -8.60
CA ILE A 196 14.59 11.19 -7.84
C ILE A 196 15.61 12.28 -8.20
N ALA A 197 16.90 11.93 -8.25
CA ALA A 197 17.97 12.88 -8.60
C ALA A 197 17.79 13.43 -10.02
N ASP A 198 17.45 12.58 -10.99
CA ASP A 198 17.24 12.98 -12.38
C ASP A 198 16.02 13.89 -12.53
N VAL A 199 14.91 13.61 -11.81
CA VAL A 199 13.71 14.46 -11.78
C VAL A 199 14.06 15.85 -11.22
N LEU A 200 14.82 15.91 -10.10
CA LEU A 200 15.27 17.17 -9.50
C LEU A 200 16.23 17.93 -10.42
N GLN A 201 17.16 17.23 -11.08
CA GLN A 201 18.11 17.83 -12.03
C GLN A 201 17.40 18.42 -13.25
N ALA A 202 16.29 17.81 -13.69
CA ALA A 202 15.43 18.33 -14.74
C ALA A 202 14.60 19.55 -14.30
N GLY A 203 14.73 20.01 -13.04
CA GLY A 203 13.97 21.13 -12.48
C GLY A 203 12.51 20.77 -12.16
N LEU A 204 12.17 19.48 -12.09
CA LEU A 204 10.84 18.99 -11.80
C LEU A 204 10.68 18.71 -10.29
N ASN A 205 9.45 18.78 -9.80
CA ASN A 205 9.14 18.47 -8.41
C ASN A 205 8.71 16.99 -8.29
N PRO A 206 9.47 16.13 -7.60
CA PRO A 206 9.08 14.72 -7.43
C PRO A 206 7.84 14.53 -6.53
N GLY A 207 7.40 15.55 -5.80
CA GLY A 207 6.29 15.45 -4.85
C GLY A 207 6.63 14.54 -3.68
N LYS A 208 5.64 13.78 -3.22
CA LYS A 208 5.78 12.83 -2.11
C LYS A 208 6.43 11.52 -2.55
N LEU A 209 7.45 11.11 -1.83
CA LEU A 209 8.26 9.93 -2.14
C LEU A 209 7.89 8.75 -1.24
N HIS A 210 7.76 7.56 -1.81
CA HIS A 210 7.52 6.36 -1.02
C HIS A 210 7.98 5.06 -1.70
N LEU A 211 8.64 4.19 -0.93
CA LEU A 211 9.22 2.93 -1.42
C LEU A 211 8.82 1.74 -0.54
N GLN A 212 8.90 1.89 0.78
CA GLN A 212 8.82 0.82 1.75
C GLN A 212 7.40 0.22 1.87
N ASN A 213 7.35 -1.11 1.87
CA ASN A 213 6.21 -1.92 2.31
C ASN A 213 6.36 -2.31 3.79
N SER A 214 5.56 -3.25 4.31
CA SER A 214 5.63 -3.73 5.69
C SER A 214 7.03 -4.22 6.09
N TYR A 215 7.68 -5.01 5.25
CA TYR A 215 9.03 -5.52 5.53
C TYR A 215 10.11 -4.46 5.32
N GLY A 216 9.92 -3.51 4.42
CA GLY A 216 10.77 -2.34 4.33
C GLY A 216 10.82 -1.57 5.66
N VAL A 217 9.67 -1.41 6.34
CA VAL A 217 9.61 -0.77 7.66
C VAL A 217 10.33 -1.60 8.73
N LEU A 218 10.19 -2.93 8.70
CA LEU A 218 10.80 -3.81 9.72
C LEU A 218 12.30 -3.97 9.55
N ASN A 219 12.77 -4.06 8.32
CA ASN A 219 14.13 -4.52 8.01
C ASN A 219 15.07 -3.40 7.58
N TYR A 220 14.51 -2.28 7.10
CA TYR A 220 15.26 -1.13 6.57
C TYR A 220 14.65 0.19 7.05
N PRO A 221 14.45 0.40 8.36
CA PRO A 221 13.78 1.59 8.89
C PRO A 221 14.54 2.90 8.58
N GLU A 222 15.84 2.81 8.28
CA GLU A 222 16.67 3.95 7.88
C GLU A 222 16.41 4.45 6.45
N LEU A 223 15.75 3.64 5.60
CA LEU A 223 15.47 3.97 4.21
C LEU A 223 14.12 4.67 4.01
N CYS A 224 13.67 5.46 4.98
CA CYS A 224 12.37 6.16 4.91
C CYS A 224 12.42 7.40 4.01
N TYR A 225 11.31 7.58 3.28
CA TYR A 225 10.96 8.79 2.54
C TYR A 225 9.77 9.49 3.21
N ASP A 226 8.93 10.24 2.44
CA ASP A 226 7.74 10.92 2.98
C ASP A 226 6.70 9.95 3.54
N TYR A 227 6.49 8.80 2.87
CA TYR A 227 5.56 7.78 3.32
C TYR A 227 6.20 6.40 3.44
N VAL A 228 5.73 5.65 4.45
CA VAL A 228 5.81 4.19 4.49
C VAL A 228 4.42 3.60 4.21
N ARG A 229 4.37 2.42 3.59
CA ARG A 229 3.12 1.75 3.19
C ARG A 229 2.93 0.40 3.89
N PRO A 230 2.73 0.39 5.22
CA PRO A 230 2.39 -0.84 5.91
C PRO A 230 0.99 -1.33 5.50
N GLY A 231 0.85 -2.63 5.35
CA GLY A 231 -0.41 -3.33 5.12
C GLY A 231 -0.67 -4.31 6.26
N ILE A 232 -0.25 -5.57 6.09
CA ILE A 232 -0.44 -6.63 7.08
C ILE A 232 0.14 -6.30 8.46
N LEU A 233 1.18 -5.48 8.51
CA LEU A 233 1.85 -5.07 9.74
C LEU A 233 0.91 -4.30 10.69
N MET A 234 0.02 -3.47 10.15
CA MET A 234 -1.00 -2.76 10.94
C MET A 234 -1.99 -3.72 11.60
N LEU A 235 -2.14 -4.91 11.03
CA LEU A 235 -3.02 -5.97 11.51
C LEU A 235 -2.32 -6.95 12.47
N GLY A 236 -1.03 -6.72 12.72
CA GLY A 236 -0.22 -7.51 13.66
C GLY A 236 0.31 -8.82 13.09
N PHE A 237 0.46 -8.89 11.76
CA PHE A 237 0.98 -10.08 11.08
C PHE A 237 2.25 -9.79 10.31
N THR A 238 3.12 -10.78 10.27
CA THR A 238 4.16 -11.00 9.27
C THR A 238 3.69 -12.07 8.30
N SER A 239 4.34 -12.23 7.15
CA SER A 239 3.96 -13.28 6.18
C SER A 239 4.29 -14.69 6.69
N ASP A 240 5.29 -14.80 7.55
CA ASP A 240 5.77 -16.05 8.16
C ASP A 240 6.47 -15.73 9.48
N ASP A 241 6.13 -16.47 10.55
CA ASP A 241 6.74 -16.29 11.88
C ASP A 241 8.22 -16.72 11.95
N SER A 242 8.70 -17.47 10.94
CA SER A 242 10.11 -17.89 10.84
C SER A 242 11.01 -16.85 10.16
N ILE A 243 10.47 -15.79 9.58
CA ILE A 243 11.24 -14.77 8.89
C ILE A 243 11.98 -13.89 9.91
N SER A 244 13.29 -13.75 9.71
CA SER A 244 14.13 -12.84 10.49
C SER A 244 13.74 -11.38 10.20
N ILE A 245 13.68 -10.58 11.26
CA ILE A 245 13.44 -9.13 11.18
C ILE A 245 14.51 -8.37 11.99
N ASN A 246 14.89 -7.19 11.50
CA ASN A 246 15.93 -6.37 12.15
C ASN A 246 15.42 -5.58 13.36
N THR A 247 14.11 -5.38 13.46
CA THR A 247 13.46 -4.64 14.55
C THR A 247 12.74 -5.62 15.49
N SER A 248 12.38 -5.15 16.69
CA SER A 248 11.70 -6.00 17.69
C SER A 248 10.38 -5.38 18.15
N PRO A 249 9.45 -5.08 17.24
CA PRO A 249 8.15 -4.53 17.60
C PRO A 249 7.28 -5.57 18.31
N LYS A 250 6.38 -5.08 19.14
CA LYS A 250 5.40 -5.94 19.85
C LYS A 250 4.04 -5.84 19.18
N PHE A 251 3.90 -6.40 18.00
CA PHE A 251 2.62 -6.42 17.32
C PHE A 251 1.65 -7.39 17.95
N ILE A 252 0.36 -7.05 17.86
CA ILE A 252 -0.76 -7.85 18.37
C ILE A 252 -1.64 -8.22 17.18
N PRO A 253 -1.86 -9.53 16.90
CA PRO A 253 -2.80 -9.94 15.87
C PRO A 253 -4.20 -9.37 16.12
N ALA A 254 -4.75 -8.68 15.11
CA ALA A 254 -6.03 -7.99 15.24
C ALA A 254 -7.24 -8.88 14.98
N MET A 255 -7.06 -10.10 14.44
CA MET A 255 -8.18 -11.00 14.10
C MET A 255 -8.13 -12.29 14.91
N SER A 256 -9.29 -12.72 15.37
CA SER A 256 -9.52 -14.03 15.98
C SER A 256 -10.69 -14.73 15.32
N LEU A 257 -10.55 -16.03 15.08
CA LEU A 257 -11.63 -16.91 14.59
C LEU A 257 -12.23 -17.67 15.77
N TYR A 258 -13.53 -17.57 15.92
CA TYR A 258 -14.31 -18.28 16.91
C TYR A 258 -15.27 -19.23 16.24
N ALA A 259 -15.51 -20.37 16.89
CA ALA A 259 -16.54 -21.33 16.47
C ALA A 259 -17.16 -22.03 17.67
N GLU A 260 -18.45 -22.34 17.59
CA GLU A 260 -19.13 -23.15 18.60
C GLU A 260 -18.87 -24.64 18.35
N VAL A 261 -18.47 -25.36 19.41
CA VAL A 261 -18.29 -26.80 19.34
C VAL A 261 -19.66 -27.48 19.23
N SER A 262 -19.96 -28.07 18.08
CA SER A 262 -21.25 -28.74 17.84
C SER A 262 -21.35 -30.12 18.47
N ARG A 263 -20.23 -30.83 18.66
CA ARG A 263 -20.19 -32.16 19.23
C ARG A 263 -18.82 -32.53 19.77
N VAL A 264 -18.78 -33.18 20.91
CA VAL A 264 -17.59 -33.85 21.46
C VAL A 264 -17.88 -35.33 21.59
N ARG A 265 -16.99 -36.20 21.16
CA ARG A 265 -17.06 -37.65 21.34
C ARG A 265 -15.68 -38.26 21.46
N LEU A 266 -15.62 -39.37 22.21
CA LEU A 266 -14.44 -40.25 22.23
C LEU A 266 -14.50 -41.18 21.02
N VAL A 267 -13.38 -41.28 20.32
CA VAL A 267 -13.17 -42.24 19.22
C VAL A 267 -12.02 -43.17 19.57
N LYS A 268 -12.09 -44.43 19.16
CA LYS A 268 -10.98 -45.38 19.35
C LYS A 268 -9.80 -45.01 18.46
N LYS A 269 -8.59 -45.34 18.94
CA LYS A 269 -7.38 -45.20 18.11
C LYS A 269 -7.55 -45.99 16.81
N GLY A 270 -7.24 -45.34 15.70
CA GLY A 270 -7.35 -45.88 14.33
C GLY A 270 -8.67 -45.60 13.63
N CYS A 271 -9.65 -44.95 14.28
CA CYS A 271 -10.85 -44.50 13.58
C CYS A 271 -10.52 -43.29 12.69
N SER A 272 -11.03 -43.32 11.46
CA SER A 272 -10.99 -42.14 10.58
C SER A 272 -12.00 -41.09 11.03
N VAL A 273 -11.59 -39.81 10.96
CA VAL A 273 -12.47 -38.67 11.14
C VAL A 273 -12.31 -37.84 9.86
N GLY A 274 -13.35 -37.73 9.05
CA GLY A 274 -13.37 -37.02 7.76
C GLY A 274 -14.54 -36.06 7.67
#